data_d9be570c4202ac80a76c1ad56bbb5239
#
_entry.id   d9be570c4202ac80a76c1ad56bbb5239
#
_cell.length_a   1.000
_cell.length_b   1.000
_cell.length_c   1.000
_cell.angle_alpha   90.00
_cell.angle_beta   90.00
_cell.angle_gamma   90.00
#
_symmetry.space_group_name_H-M   'P 1'
#
loop_
_entity.id
_entity.type
_entity.pdbx_description
1 polymer ?
#
loop_
_entity_poly.entity_id
_entity_poly.type
_entity_poly.pdbx_seq_one_letter_code
_entity_poly.pdbx_strand_id
1 'polypeptide(L)'
;MANENIGLLGFKVGMTQIYDEQGSVVPVTVLDMSGNVVHQIKTTETKDGYNAVQLAIGDKKESRTTKPLQGHFKKLGVEQKKFVREIRVGEGDLGKFQTGANLSVTDFFQEGQKVDITGTSKGRGFAGVMKRYNFKGFIRSHGTHEYFRHGGSIGTRLTPGHVLKGKKMPGHMGAERVTMQNLTVVKVDADRNLLYIRGGVPGANRKLVLVRNAVK
;
A
#
# COMPACT_ATOMS: atom_id res chain seq x y z
N MET A 1 25.29 -4.06 -0.51
CA MET A 1 24.32 -4.46 0.50
C MET A 1 23.09 -4.94 -0.26
N ALA A 2 22.74 -6.21 -0.13
CA ALA A 2 21.56 -6.76 -0.77
C ALA A 2 20.34 -6.03 -0.17
N ASN A 3 19.56 -5.36 -1.01
CA ASN A 3 18.28 -4.76 -0.60
C ASN A 3 17.36 -5.92 -0.24
N GLU A 4 17.27 -6.22 1.05
CA GLU A 4 16.32 -7.18 1.57
C GLU A 4 14.92 -6.64 1.32
N ASN A 5 14.28 -7.10 0.24
CA ASN A 5 12.90 -6.77 -0.09
C ASN A 5 11.92 -7.52 0.83
N ILE A 6 12.19 -7.45 2.14
CA ILE A 6 11.37 -8.06 3.16
C ILE A 6 10.28 -7.07 3.56
N GLY A 7 9.10 -7.57 3.89
CA GLY A 7 7.99 -6.74 4.33
C GLY A 7 6.87 -7.53 4.94
N LEU A 8 5.95 -6.83 5.59
CA LEU A 8 4.76 -7.39 6.22
C LEU A 8 3.48 -6.67 5.74
N LEU A 9 2.37 -7.34 5.91
CA LEU A 9 1.04 -6.79 5.72
C LEU A 9 0.56 -6.15 7.01
N GLY A 10 -0.21 -5.06 6.91
CA GLY A 10 -0.79 -4.43 8.09
C GLY A 10 -2.12 -3.76 7.79
N PHE A 11 -2.84 -3.43 8.85
CA PHE A 11 -4.04 -2.62 8.78
C PHE A 11 -3.77 -1.24 9.38
N LYS A 12 -4.17 -0.19 8.67
CA LYS A 12 -4.12 1.16 9.21
C LYS A 12 -5.14 1.31 10.33
N VAL A 13 -4.70 1.51 11.56
CA VAL A 13 -5.57 1.77 12.71
C VAL A 13 -6.05 3.22 12.68
N GLY A 14 -5.10 4.15 12.63
CA GLY A 14 -5.39 5.58 12.67
C GLY A 14 -4.13 6.41 12.73
N MET A 15 -4.29 7.68 13.07
CA MET A 15 -3.17 8.58 13.33
C MET A 15 -3.25 9.11 14.75
N THR A 16 -2.10 9.29 15.36
CA THR A 16 -1.92 9.91 16.68
C THR A 16 -0.64 10.75 16.67
N GLN A 17 -0.25 11.24 17.81
CA GLN A 17 1.01 11.95 18.01
C GLN A 17 1.75 11.35 19.19
N ILE A 18 3.05 11.35 19.12
CA ILE A 18 3.97 11.01 20.20
C ILE A 18 4.98 12.14 20.35
N TYR A 19 5.57 12.23 21.53
CA TYR A 19 6.63 13.21 21.80
C TYR A 19 7.98 12.52 21.65
N ASP A 20 8.91 13.18 21.00
CA ASP A 20 10.30 12.75 20.96
C ASP A 20 11.05 13.16 22.27
N GLU A 21 12.30 12.75 22.40
CA GLU A 21 13.13 13.02 23.56
C GLU A 21 13.34 14.54 23.81
N GLN A 22 13.17 15.35 22.77
CA GLN A 22 13.30 16.81 22.83
C GLN A 22 11.96 17.50 23.15
N GLY A 23 10.89 16.75 23.39
CA GLY A 23 9.56 17.27 23.63
C GLY A 23 8.80 17.74 22.38
N SER A 24 9.34 17.51 21.19
CA SER A 24 8.70 17.88 19.93
C SER A 24 7.60 16.89 19.56
N VAL A 25 6.49 17.40 19.02
CA VAL A 25 5.35 16.58 18.59
C VAL A 25 5.66 15.89 17.26
N VAL A 26 5.64 14.58 17.25
CA VAL A 26 5.82 13.76 16.05
C VAL A 26 4.47 13.14 15.66
N PRO A 27 3.87 13.54 14.52
CA PRO A 27 2.66 12.89 14.03
C PRO A 27 2.98 11.49 13.52
N VAL A 28 2.22 10.49 13.96
CA VAL A 28 2.44 9.10 13.58
C VAL A 28 1.17 8.42 13.11
N THR A 29 1.32 7.52 12.16
CA THR A 29 0.28 6.55 11.78
C THR A 29 0.57 5.23 12.47
N VAL A 30 -0.45 4.65 13.10
CA VAL A 30 -0.37 3.35 13.75
C VAL A 30 -0.86 2.28 12.78
N LEU A 31 -0.03 1.26 12.57
CA LEU A 31 -0.33 0.09 11.76
C LEU A 31 -0.38 -1.14 12.65
N ASP A 32 -1.46 -1.89 12.54
CA ASP A 32 -1.62 -3.20 13.18
C ASP A 32 -1.10 -4.28 12.22
N MET A 33 -0.05 -4.97 12.63
CA MET A 33 0.63 -5.99 11.86
C MET A 33 0.33 -7.40 12.42
N SER A 34 -0.61 -7.51 13.36
CA SER A 34 -0.95 -8.79 13.98
C SER A 34 -1.53 -9.79 12.99
N GLY A 35 -1.25 -11.07 13.20
CA GLY A 35 -1.83 -12.16 12.41
C GLY A 35 -1.28 -12.31 10.99
N ASN A 36 -0.06 -11.84 10.73
CA ASN A 36 0.68 -12.18 9.51
C ASN A 36 1.11 -13.64 9.56
N VAL A 37 0.73 -14.41 8.55
CA VAL A 37 1.10 -15.82 8.40
C VAL A 37 1.74 -16.04 7.05
N VAL A 38 2.80 -16.83 6.99
CA VAL A 38 3.39 -17.30 5.74
C VAL A 38 2.46 -18.32 5.11
N HIS A 39 1.83 -17.94 4.00
CA HIS A 39 0.88 -18.81 3.32
C HIS A 39 1.57 -19.81 2.39
N GLN A 40 2.50 -19.34 1.57
CA GLN A 40 3.25 -20.16 0.62
C GLN A 40 4.61 -19.55 0.34
N ILE A 41 5.61 -20.39 0.14
CA ILE A 41 6.93 -20.01 -0.35
C ILE A 41 7.03 -20.47 -1.80
N LYS A 42 7.44 -19.57 -2.68
CA LYS A 42 7.70 -19.82 -4.10
C LYS A 42 9.18 -19.73 -4.35
N THR A 43 9.71 -20.68 -5.11
CA THR A 43 11.12 -20.73 -5.47
C THR A 43 11.27 -20.81 -6.99
N THR A 44 12.44 -20.50 -7.50
CA THR A 44 12.78 -20.63 -8.93
C THR A 44 12.63 -22.04 -9.44
N GLU A 45 12.77 -23.05 -8.59
CA GLU A 45 12.62 -24.46 -8.91
C GLU A 45 11.16 -24.92 -9.06
N THR A 46 10.22 -24.15 -8.49
CA THR A 46 8.79 -24.45 -8.61
C THR A 46 8.25 -24.00 -9.95
N LYS A 47 7.01 -24.44 -10.29
CA LYS A 47 6.31 -24.03 -11.50
C LYS A 47 6.19 -22.52 -11.70
N ASP A 48 6.30 -21.76 -10.60
CA ASP A 48 6.20 -20.29 -10.61
C ASP A 48 7.45 -19.63 -11.22
N GLY A 49 8.63 -20.22 -11.11
CA GLY A 49 9.88 -19.74 -11.75
C GLY A 49 10.46 -18.47 -11.13
N TYR A 50 10.08 -18.11 -9.89
CA TYR A 50 10.63 -16.95 -9.16
C TYR A 50 10.54 -17.12 -7.65
N ASN A 51 11.40 -16.38 -6.95
CA ASN A 51 11.47 -16.38 -5.49
C ASN A 51 10.49 -15.35 -4.90
N ALA A 52 9.54 -15.81 -4.08
CA ALA A 52 8.59 -14.95 -3.38
C ALA A 52 8.03 -15.65 -2.15
N VAL A 53 7.62 -14.84 -1.17
CA VAL A 53 6.86 -15.29 -0.02
C VAL A 53 5.45 -14.72 -0.12
N GLN A 54 4.48 -15.60 -0.01
CA GLN A 54 3.07 -15.24 0.02
C GLN A 54 2.63 -15.09 1.47
N LEU A 55 2.28 -13.87 1.87
CA LEU A 55 1.80 -13.53 3.20
C LEU A 55 0.28 -13.43 3.23
N ALA A 56 -0.31 -13.89 4.31
CA ALA A 56 -1.74 -13.83 4.53
C ALA A 56 -2.07 -13.14 5.85
N ILE A 57 -3.12 -12.29 5.86
CA ILE A 57 -3.55 -11.55 7.05
C ILE A 57 -5.08 -11.39 7.09
N GLY A 58 -5.61 -11.26 8.31
CA GLY A 58 -7.01 -11.05 8.60
C GLY A 58 -7.86 -12.30 8.43
N ASP A 59 -8.59 -12.67 9.46
CA ASP A 59 -9.37 -13.90 9.49
C ASP A 59 -10.60 -13.83 8.59
N LYS A 60 -10.94 -14.95 7.99
CA LYS A 60 -12.12 -15.10 7.14
C LYS A 60 -12.83 -16.41 7.46
N LYS A 61 -14.13 -16.32 7.71
CA LYS A 61 -14.96 -17.50 7.96
C LYS A 61 -14.97 -18.41 6.72
N GLU A 62 -14.91 -19.71 6.93
CA GLU A 62 -14.92 -20.71 5.87
C GLU A 62 -16.18 -20.60 4.98
N SER A 63 -17.33 -20.35 5.57
CA SER A 63 -18.60 -20.16 4.86
C SER A 63 -18.61 -18.97 3.88
N ARG A 64 -17.71 -18.02 4.05
CA ARG A 64 -17.55 -16.85 3.16
C ARG A 64 -16.41 -17.01 2.15
N THR A 65 -15.75 -18.15 2.14
CA THR A 65 -14.65 -18.45 1.22
C THR A 65 -15.15 -19.35 0.09
N THR A 66 -14.80 -19.02 -1.13
CA THR A 66 -15.17 -19.83 -2.31
C THR A 66 -14.46 -21.19 -2.27
N LYS A 67 -15.10 -22.24 -2.77
CA LYS A 67 -14.57 -23.62 -2.78
C LYS A 67 -13.14 -23.74 -3.33
N PRO A 68 -12.76 -23.08 -4.46
CA PRO A 68 -11.36 -23.12 -4.94
C PRO A 68 -10.35 -22.56 -3.92
N LEU A 69 -10.68 -21.45 -3.27
CA LEU A 69 -9.80 -20.87 -2.23
C LEU A 69 -9.73 -21.75 -0.99
N GLN A 70 -10.85 -22.38 -0.57
CA GLN A 70 -10.82 -23.34 0.53
C GLN A 70 -9.86 -24.49 0.22
N GLY A 71 -9.92 -25.05 -1.01
CA GLY A 71 -9.01 -26.09 -1.44
C GLY A 71 -7.54 -25.64 -1.44
N HIS A 72 -7.28 -24.39 -1.84
CA HIS A 72 -5.93 -23.83 -1.82
C HIS A 72 -5.37 -23.70 -0.39
N PHE A 73 -6.16 -23.17 0.54
CA PHE A 73 -5.76 -23.07 1.96
C PHE A 73 -5.57 -24.44 2.60
N LYS A 74 -6.48 -25.39 2.35
CA LYS A 74 -6.39 -26.77 2.85
C LYS A 74 -5.12 -27.49 2.37
N LYS A 75 -4.75 -27.32 1.10
CA LYS A 75 -3.53 -27.91 0.52
C LYS A 75 -2.26 -27.44 1.24
N LEU A 76 -2.24 -26.21 1.72
CA LEU A 76 -1.10 -25.60 2.40
C LEU A 76 -1.14 -25.74 3.92
N GLY A 77 -2.22 -26.30 4.46
CA GLY A 77 -2.39 -26.48 5.91
C GLY A 77 -2.51 -25.20 6.71
N VAL A 78 -2.91 -24.09 6.05
CA VAL A 78 -3.01 -22.77 6.66
C VAL A 78 -4.48 -22.35 6.79
N GLU A 79 -4.80 -21.64 7.88
CA GLU A 79 -6.12 -21.08 8.11
C GLU A 79 -6.53 -20.07 7.02
N GLN A 80 -7.83 -19.93 6.83
CA GLN A 80 -8.38 -19.05 5.81
C GLN A 80 -8.22 -17.60 6.20
N LYS A 81 -7.48 -16.85 5.39
CA LYS A 81 -7.25 -15.42 5.59
C LYS A 81 -7.95 -14.57 4.52
N LYS A 82 -8.23 -13.33 4.86
CA LYS A 82 -8.97 -12.40 3.99
C LYS A 82 -8.11 -11.83 2.87
N PHE A 83 -6.86 -11.51 3.18
CA PHE A 83 -5.94 -10.89 2.24
C PHE A 83 -4.69 -11.75 2.12
N VAL A 84 -4.32 -12.04 0.88
CA VAL A 84 -3.10 -12.74 0.53
C VAL A 84 -2.33 -11.84 -0.45
N ARG A 85 -1.03 -11.63 -0.19
CA ARG A 85 -0.15 -10.83 -1.04
C ARG A 85 1.22 -11.46 -1.13
N GLU A 86 1.84 -11.30 -2.27
CA GLU A 86 3.19 -11.78 -2.53
C GLU A 86 4.21 -10.66 -2.36
N ILE A 87 5.34 -11.02 -1.78
CA ILE A 87 6.52 -10.18 -1.68
C ILE A 87 7.66 -10.96 -2.32
N ARG A 88 8.30 -10.36 -3.32
CA ARG A 88 9.50 -10.96 -3.91
C ARG A 88 10.68 -10.77 -2.96
N VAL A 89 11.38 -11.85 -2.67
CA VAL A 89 12.53 -11.89 -1.76
C VAL A 89 13.74 -12.45 -2.48
N GLY A 90 14.93 -12.09 -2.03
CA GLY A 90 16.19 -12.67 -2.52
C GLY A 90 16.33 -14.14 -2.11
N GLU A 91 17.21 -14.88 -2.80
CA GLU A 91 17.44 -16.30 -2.50
C GLU A 91 17.91 -16.52 -1.05
N GLY A 92 18.79 -15.66 -0.55
CA GLY A 92 19.33 -15.74 0.81
C GLY A 92 18.31 -15.53 1.92
N ASP A 93 17.18 -14.86 1.61
CA ASP A 93 16.16 -14.52 2.59
C ASP A 93 15.02 -15.56 2.68
N LEU A 94 14.91 -16.47 1.70
CA LEU A 94 13.89 -17.50 1.69
C LEU A 94 13.96 -18.42 2.92
N GLY A 95 15.16 -18.71 3.41
CA GLY A 95 15.38 -19.54 4.59
C GLY A 95 14.84 -18.96 5.91
N LYS A 96 14.53 -17.67 5.93
CA LYS A 96 13.93 -16.99 7.11
C LYS A 96 12.44 -17.30 7.26
N PHE A 97 11.79 -17.88 6.25
CA PHE A 97 10.36 -18.11 6.21
C PHE A 97 10.03 -19.59 6.23
N GLN A 98 9.01 -19.96 6.99
CA GLN A 98 8.45 -21.31 7.02
C GLN A 98 6.94 -21.22 6.78
N THR A 99 6.40 -22.10 5.93
CA THR A 99 4.96 -22.12 5.65
C THR A 99 4.18 -22.39 6.94
N GLY A 100 3.14 -21.59 7.20
CA GLY A 100 2.34 -21.65 8.41
C GLY A 100 2.92 -20.88 9.61
N ALA A 101 4.14 -20.35 9.52
CA ALA A 101 4.73 -19.55 10.61
C ALA A 101 4.03 -18.20 10.76
N ASN A 102 3.80 -17.80 12.01
CA ASN A 102 3.39 -16.45 12.36
C ASN A 102 4.61 -15.53 12.38
N LEU A 103 4.46 -14.33 11.81
CA LEU A 103 5.53 -13.35 11.72
C LEU A 103 5.27 -12.21 12.70
N SER A 104 6.31 -11.83 13.45
CA SER A 104 6.29 -10.68 14.36
C SER A 104 6.86 -9.44 13.67
N VAL A 105 6.44 -8.28 14.12
CA VAL A 105 6.95 -6.97 13.63
C VAL A 105 8.43 -6.80 13.98
N THR A 106 8.85 -7.28 15.14
CA THR A 106 10.22 -7.16 15.65
C THR A 106 11.25 -7.91 14.83
N ASP A 107 10.83 -8.96 14.10
CA ASP A 107 11.73 -9.76 13.27
C ASP A 107 12.16 -9.02 12.00
N PHE A 108 11.39 -7.99 11.60
CA PHE A 108 11.55 -7.33 10.30
C PHE A 108 11.80 -5.82 10.38
N PHE A 109 11.37 -5.16 11.45
CA PHE A 109 11.43 -3.71 11.55
C PHE A 109 12.06 -3.25 12.87
N GLN A 110 12.90 -2.22 12.75
CA GLN A 110 13.57 -1.58 13.88
C GLN A 110 13.21 -0.10 13.95
N GLU A 111 13.31 0.49 15.13
CA GLU A 111 13.15 1.94 15.33
C GLU A 111 14.21 2.72 14.55
N GLY A 112 13.83 3.84 13.96
CA GLY A 112 14.70 4.66 13.10
C GLY A 112 14.84 4.16 11.65
N GLN A 113 14.41 2.94 11.35
CA GLN A 113 14.50 2.35 10.01
C GLN A 113 13.62 3.10 9.00
N LYS A 114 14.09 3.19 7.75
CA LYS A 114 13.28 3.69 6.63
C LYS A 114 12.51 2.55 5.96
N VAL A 115 11.25 2.82 5.67
CA VAL A 115 10.32 1.86 5.05
C VAL A 115 9.52 2.50 3.93
N ASP A 116 9.10 1.66 2.98
CA ASP A 116 8.20 2.02 1.89
C ASP A 116 6.83 1.40 2.13
N ILE A 117 5.78 2.22 2.11
CA ILE A 117 4.42 1.77 2.41
C ILE A 117 3.53 1.90 1.19
N THR A 118 3.01 0.76 0.75
CA THR A 118 2.07 0.67 -0.37
C THR A 118 0.66 0.42 0.14
N GLY A 119 -0.28 1.24 -0.31
CA GLY A 119 -1.70 1.08 0.03
C GLY A 119 -2.61 1.57 -1.08
N THR A 120 -3.91 1.37 -0.91
CA THR A 120 -4.91 1.93 -1.82
C THR A 120 -5.39 3.26 -1.28
N SER A 121 -5.21 4.34 -2.03
CA SER A 121 -5.63 5.69 -1.65
C SER A 121 -7.14 5.79 -1.44
N LYS A 122 -7.59 6.79 -0.69
CA LYS A 122 -9.03 7.07 -0.54
C LYS A 122 -9.62 7.45 -1.90
N GLY A 123 -10.72 6.80 -2.31
CA GLY A 123 -11.46 7.17 -3.50
C GLY A 123 -12.11 8.55 -3.36
N ARG A 124 -12.11 9.33 -4.45
CA ARG A 124 -12.70 10.66 -4.54
C ARG A 124 -13.78 10.75 -5.61
N GLY A 125 -14.14 9.61 -6.20
CA GLY A 125 -15.13 9.52 -7.26
C GLY A 125 -14.68 10.19 -8.55
N PHE A 126 -15.63 10.61 -9.39
CA PHE A 126 -15.37 11.40 -10.59
C PHE A 126 -14.97 12.81 -10.19
N ALA A 127 -13.82 13.28 -10.66
CA ALA A 127 -13.28 14.59 -10.33
C ALA A 127 -12.97 15.39 -11.59
N GLY A 128 -13.31 16.68 -11.56
CA GLY A 128 -12.97 17.63 -12.61
C GLY A 128 -11.46 17.90 -12.66
N VAL A 129 -11.02 18.52 -13.76
CA VAL A 129 -9.60 18.78 -14.03
C VAL A 129 -8.91 19.66 -12.99
N MET A 130 -9.64 20.57 -12.34
CA MET A 130 -9.09 21.42 -11.28
C MET A 130 -8.72 20.58 -10.05
N LYS A 131 -9.61 19.70 -9.59
CA LYS A 131 -9.35 18.83 -8.43
C LYS A 131 -8.34 17.74 -8.74
N ARG A 132 -8.41 17.16 -9.95
CA ARG A 132 -7.59 16.01 -10.34
C ARG A 132 -6.16 16.38 -10.71
N TYR A 133 -5.97 17.54 -11.36
CA TYR A 133 -4.68 17.95 -11.93
C TYR A 133 -4.25 19.37 -11.56
N ASN A 134 -4.97 20.05 -10.66
CA ASN A 134 -4.68 21.42 -10.22
C ASN A 134 -4.68 22.46 -11.37
N PHE A 135 -5.60 22.31 -12.33
CA PHE A 135 -5.78 23.31 -13.37
C PHE A 135 -6.26 24.63 -12.75
N LYS A 136 -5.71 25.74 -13.23
CA LYS A 136 -6.06 27.08 -12.71
C LYS A 136 -7.47 27.53 -13.10
N GLY A 137 -8.00 27.02 -14.24
CA GLY A 137 -9.26 27.48 -14.81
C GLY A 137 -9.11 28.84 -15.50
N PHE A 138 -10.23 29.53 -15.67
CA PHE A 138 -10.32 30.83 -16.31
C PHE A 138 -10.67 31.93 -15.30
N ILE A 139 -10.51 33.18 -15.70
CA ILE A 139 -10.90 34.36 -14.92
C ILE A 139 -12.42 34.31 -14.67
N ARG A 140 -12.87 34.69 -13.47
CA ARG A 140 -14.29 34.64 -13.07
C ARG A 140 -15.11 35.87 -13.54
N SER A 141 -14.54 36.71 -14.37
CA SER A 141 -15.12 37.97 -14.89
C SER A 141 -14.97 38.05 -16.41
N HIS A 142 -15.35 39.17 -17.00
CA HIS A 142 -15.22 39.44 -18.45
C HIS A 142 -15.91 38.38 -19.34
N GLY A 143 -17.13 37.94 -18.94
CA GLY A 143 -17.94 37.06 -19.78
C GLY A 143 -17.54 35.60 -19.82
N THR A 144 -16.72 35.14 -18.86
CA THR A 144 -16.31 33.71 -18.79
C THR A 144 -17.46 32.76 -18.46
N HIS A 145 -18.48 33.23 -17.71
CA HIS A 145 -19.66 32.44 -17.30
C HIS A 145 -19.31 31.05 -16.75
N GLU A 146 -19.91 29.99 -17.31
CA GLU A 146 -19.77 28.58 -16.87
C GLU A 146 -18.38 27.99 -17.16
N TYR A 147 -17.61 28.56 -18.06
CA TYR A 147 -16.31 28.01 -18.49
C TYR A 147 -15.17 28.17 -17.47
N PHE A 148 -15.37 28.92 -16.38
CA PHE A 148 -14.30 29.23 -15.43
C PHE A 148 -13.66 27.99 -14.75
N ARG A 149 -14.33 26.83 -14.77
CA ARG A 149 -13.79 25.57 -14.24
C ARG A 149 -13.44 24.54 -15.31
N HIS A 150 -13.41 24.90 -16.57
CA HIS A 150 -13.10 24.00 -17.69
C HIS A 150 -11.59 23.79 -17.87
N GLY A 151 -11.23 22.70 -18.55
CA GLY A 151 -9.84 22.32 -18.82
C GLY A 151 -9.18 23.04 -19.98
N GLY A 152 -9.95 23.83 -20.77
CA GLY A 152 -9.47 24.47 -21.97
C GLY A 152 -9.37 23.53 -23.18
N SER A 153 -8.53 23.89 -24.14
CA SER A 153 -8.32 23.11 -25.35
C SER A 153 -7.78 21.70 -25.08
N ILE A 154 -8.25 20.73 -25.83
CA ILE A 154 -7.80 19.33 -25.73
C ILE A 154 -6.80 18.94 -26.83
N GLY A 155 -6.53 19.79 -27.79
CA GLY A 155 -5.57 19.52 -28.86
C GLY A 155 -5.64 20.52 -30.02
N THR A 156 -4.90 20.23 -31.09
CA THR A 156 -4.89 20.96 -32.35
C THR A 156 -5.81 20.30 -33.38
N ARG A 157 -6.25 21.07 -34.38
CA ARG A 157 -7.27 20.64 -35.34
C ARG A 157 -6.78 19.56 -36.32
N LEU A 158 -5.81 19.86 -37.16
CA LEU A 158 -5.43 19.02 -38.31
C LEU A 158 -4.26 18.09 -38.00
N THR A 159 -3.23 18.59 -37.39
CA THR A 159 -2.04 17.80 -37.06
C THR A 159 -1.83 17.77 -35.55
N PRO A 160 -1.93 16.60 -34.91
CA PRO A 160 -2.01 15.21 -35.41
C PRO A 160 -3.43 14.70 -35.72
N GLY A 161 -4.49 15.50 -35.72
CA GLY A 161 -5.87 15.09 -36.00
C GLY A 161 -6.53 14.23 -34.93
N HIS A 162 -5.90 14.03 -33.79
CA HIS A 162 -6.43 13.28 -32.65
C HIS A 162 -5.94 13.87 -31.32
N VAL A 163 -6.62 13.52 -30.23
CA VAL A 163 -6.20 13.88 -28.88
C VAL A 163 -5.03 12.99 -28.45
N LEU A 164 -3.94 13.61 -28.03
CA LEU A 164 -2.74 12.87 -27.60
C LEU A 164 -3.01 12.00 -26.37
N LYS A 165 -2.37 10.83 -26.31
CA LYS A 165 -2.42 9.94 -25.14
C LYS A 165 -1.90 10.67 -23.89
N GLY A 166 -2.52 10.41 -22.75
CA GLY A 166 -2.13 11.06 -21.49
C GLY A 166 -2.66 12.49 -21.30
N LYS A 167 -3.48 13.02 -22.22
CA LYS A 167 -4.13 14.32 -22.04
C LYS A 167 -4.93 14.35 -20.75
N LYS A 168 -4.67 15.34 -19.89
CA LYS A 168 -5.31 15.50 -18.59
C LYS A 168 -6.78 15.90 -18.76
N MET A 169 -7.69 15.00 -18.40
CA MET A 169 -9.14 15.17 -18.52
C MET A 169 -9.84 14.78 -17.20
N PRO A 170 -11.10 15.21 -16.97
CA PRO A 170 -11.87 14.77 -15.81
C PRO A 170 -12.02 13.23 -15.83
N GLY A 171 -12.19 12.63 -14.66
CA GLY A 171 -12.34 11.20 -14.53
C GLY A 171 -12.19 10.72 -13.09
N HIS A 172 -12.10 9.42 -12.92
CA HIS A 172 -11.94 8.79 -11.61
C HIS A 172 -10.65 9.27 -10.92
N MET A 173 -10.77 9.62 -9.64
CA MET A 173 -9.64 10.06 -8.81
C MET A 173 -9.61 9.25 -7.51
N GLY A 174 -8.41 8.86 -7.10
CA GLY A 174 -8.21 8.02 -5.92
C GLY A 174 -8.58 6.55 -6.17
N ALA A 175 -8.67 5.76 -5.09
CA ALA A 175 -8.78 4.30 -5.12
C ALA A 175 -7.68 3.62 -5.96
N GLU A 176 -6.52 4.25 -6.05
CA GLU A 176 -5.34 3.82 -6.78
C GLU A 176 -4.31 3.26 -5.83
N ARG A 177 -3.48 2.33 -6.30
CA ARG A 177 -2.33 1.85 -5.57
C ARG A 177 -1.27 2.97 -5.52
N VAL A 178 -0.94 3.41 -4.32
CA VAL A 178 0.06 4.46 -4.05
C VAL A 178 1.11 3.92 -3.11
N THR A 179 2.37 4.21 -3.39
CA THR A 179 3.50 3.91 -2.51
C THR A 179 4.09 5.22 -1.98
N MET A 180 4.17 5.33 -0.67
CA MET A 180 4.94 6.38 0.00
C MET A 180 6.28 5.81 0.41
N GLN A 181 7.34 6.43 -0.08
CA GLN A 181 8.72 5.98 0.10
C GLN A 181 9.40 6.69 1.26
N ASN A 182 10.42 6.05 1.83
CA ASN A 182 11.33 6.62 2.82
C ASN A 182 10.63 7.16 4.08
N LEU A 183 9.57 6.50 4.54
CA LEU A 183 8.95 6.82 5.81
C LEU A 183 9.78 6.23 6.95
N THR A 184 9.88 6.95 8.07
CA THR A 184 10.67 6.52 9.23
C THR A 184 9.79 5.79 10.24
N VAL A 185 10.25 4.64 10.71
CA VAL A 185 9.67 3.92 11.85
C VAL A 185 10.05 4.68 13.12
N VAL A 186 9.07 5.12 13.90
CA VAL A 186 9.32 5.87 15.13
C VAL A 186 9.37 4.95 16.35
N LYS A 187 8.45 3.97 16.39
CA LYS A 187 8.34 3.02 17.49
C LYS A 187 7.83 1.68 17.01
N VAL A 188 8.30 0.60 17.62
CA VAL A 188 7.82 -0.77 17.42
C VAL A 188 7.29 -1.28 18.76
N ASP A 189 6.03 -1.70 18.80
CA ASP A 189 5.39 -2.33 19.96
C ASP A 189 5.32 -3.84 19.71
N ALA A 190 6.19 -4.57 20.38
CA ALA A 190 6.31 -6.03 20.25
C ALA A 190 5.08 -6.76 20.79
N ASP A 191 4.54 -6.31 21.94
CA ASP A 191 3.45 -7.01 22.65
C ASP A 191 2.15 -7.00 21.83
N ARG A 192 1.90 -5.88 21.15
CA ARG A 192 0.68 -5.67 20.36
C ARG A 192 0.90 -5.83 18.86
N ASN A 193 2.12 -6.10 18.41
CA ASN A 193 2.50 -6.11 16.98
C ASN A 193 2.09 -4.83 16.24
N LEU A 194 2.30 -3.65 16.88
CA LEU A 194 2.01 -2.36 16.28
C LEU A 194 3.28 -1.69 15.76
N LEU A 195 3.15 -1.05 14.60
CA LEU A 195 4.21 -0.25 13.98
C LEU A 195 3.78 1.21 13.90
N TYR A 196 4.60 2.12 14.46
CA TYR A 196 4.36 3.55 14.46
C TYR A 196 5.23 4.21 13.40
N ILE A 197 4.61 4.77 12.38
CA ILE A 197 5.29 5.38 11.22
C ILE A 197 5.12 6.89 11.27
N ARG A 198 6.19 7.63 11.09
CA ARG A 198 6.15 9.10 11.02
C ARG A 198 5.36 9.57 9.82
N GLY A 199 4.34 10.39 10.06
CA GLY A 199 3.54 11.03 9.02
C GLY A 199 2.37 10.20 8.51
N GLY A 200 1.90 10.52 7.32
CA GLY A 200 0.71 9.93 6.72
C GLY A 200 1.00 8.64 5.94
N VAL A 201 0.05 7.72 5.95
CA VAL A 201 0.08 6.45 5.20
C VAL A 201 -1.13 6.40 4.26
N PRO A 202 -1.00 5.91 3.03
CA PRO A 202 -2.09 5.89 2.07
C PRO A 202 -3.27 5.03 2.53
N GLY A 203 -4.48 5.46 2.19
CA GLY A 203 -5.71 4.73 2.45
C GLY A 203 -6.51 5.21 3.65
N ALA A 204 -7.68 4.62 3.80
CA ALA A 204 -8.58 4.84 4.94
C ALA A 204 -8.18 3.93 6.11
N ASN A 205 -8.68 4.23 7.31
CA ASN A 205 -8.54 3.35 8.47
C ASN A 205 -9.14 1.96 8.17
N ARG A 206 -8.59 0.92 8.76
CA ARG A 206 -8.93 -0.49 8.55
C ARG A 206 -8.66 -1.03 7.13
N LYS A 207 -7.94 -0.28 6.29
CA LYS A 207 -7.51 -0.77 4.97
C LYS A 207 -6.13 -1.41 5.06
N LEU A 208 -5.94 -2.41 4.19
CA LEU A 208 -4.69 -3.13 4.05
C LEU A 208 -3.60 -2.19 3.52
N VAL A 209 -2.43 -2.29 4.11
CA VAL A 209 -1.18 -1.70 3.63
C VAL A 209 -0.10 -2.78 3.60
N LEU A 210 0.85 -2.61 2.70
CA LEU A 210 2.06 -3.42 2.61
C LEU A 210 3.24 -2.54 3.02
N VAL A 211 3.96 -2.92 4.05
CA VAL A 211 5.17 -2.24 4.53
C VAL A 211 6.37 -3.06 4.09
N ARG A 212 7.36 -2.41 3.49
CA ARG A 212 8.62 -3.03 3.05
C ARG A 212 9.79 -2.17 3.46
N ASN A 213 10.96 -2.77 3.55
CA ASN A 213 12.21 -2.01 3.70
C ASN A 213 12.34 -1.01 2.56
N ALA A 214 12.85 0.18 2.83
CA ALA A 214 13.06 1.18 1.79
C ALA A 214 14.11 0.70 0.78
N VAL A 215 13.86 0.99 -0.48
CA VAL A 215 14.79 0.64 -1.58
C VAL A 215 15.98 1.61 -1.62
N LYS A 216 15.82 2.83 -1.08
CA LYS A 216 16.86 3.89 -1.10
C LYS A 216 17.08 4.47 0.29
#